data_46323f49b3cc3ba55a20f4d2aecbda95
#
_entry.id   46323f49b3cc3ba55a20f4d2aecbda95
#
_cell.length_a   1.000
_cell.length_b   1.000
_cell.length_c   1.000
_cell.angle_alpha   90.00
_cell.angle_beta   90.00
_cell.angle_gamma   90.00
#
_symmetry.space_group_name_H-M   'P 1'
#
loop_
_entity.id
_entity.type
_entity.pdbx_description
1 polymer ?
#
loop_
_entity_poly.entity_id
_entity_poly.type
_entity_poly.pdbx_seq_one_letter_code
_entity_poly.pdbx_strand_id
1 'polypeptide(L)'
;MPVSGTSRAASLRAVALAVALAAAAVGCVPSRQEERNADIAASTAVTFRSPDGVSLAGRVFGDGQVGVVLAHMFTADQASWWAFARTLAPKGFTVLTFDFRGYCPGGVAGCSEGERDVAAMWQDVLGAVDFLMGRGLVRVMLVGASMGGTASLIAAAQPGVSVVAIVALSAPQSFEGLTADRIVLGNVTAAKLFVAGNSDATGAATSAETMYEESPPPKQVEIVTSSDHGTDLLTGNQSGRMQTLITGYLELHSGA
;
A
#
# COMPACT_ATOMS: atom_id res chain seq x y z
N MET A 1 24.29 -20.21 97.30
CA MET A 1 24.50 -18.95 96.53
C MET A 1 24.18 -19.21 95.06
N PRO A 2 23.12 -18.64 94.48
CA PRO A 2 22.70 -18.95 93.12
C PRO A 2 23.32 -17.97 92.19
N VAL A 3 23.76 -18.44 91.02
CA VAL A 3 24.26 -17.64 89.90
C VAL A 3 23.13 -17.49 88.90
N SER A 4 22.77 -16.24 88.62
CA SER A 4 21.78 -15.85 87.71
C SER A 4 22.29 -15.99 86.28
N GLY A 5 21.63 -16.73 85.41
CA GLY A 5 21.86 -16.81 83.98
C GLY A 5 20.85 -15.97 83.24
N THR A 6 21.31 -14.91 82.60
CA THR A 6 20.48 -14.09 81.71
C THR A 6 20.36 -14.74 80.35
N SER A 7 19.17 -15.11 79.98
CA SER A 7 18.79 -15.58 78.65
C SER A 7 18.69 -14.36 77.69
N ARG A 8 19.52 -14.32 76.64
CA ARG A 8 19.37 -13.43 75.49
C ARG A 8 18.48 -14.07 74.44
N ALA A 9 17.32 -13.54 74.33
CA ALA A 9 16.42 -13.88 73.22
C ALA A 9 16.96 -13.26 71.91
N ALA A 10 17.36 -14.10 70.97
CA ALA A 10 17.72 -13.71 69.63
C ALA A 10 16.44 -13.55 68.79
N SER A 11 16.12 -12.30 68.42
CA SER A 11 15.04 -11.99 67.51
C SER A 11 15.48 -12.29 66.07
N LEU A 12 14.94 -13.37 65.48
CA LEU A 12 15.03 -13.68 64.06
C LEU A 12 14.13 -12.70 63.30
N ARG A 13 14.75 -11.71 62.63
CA ARG A 13 14.07 -10.88 61.61
C ARG A 13 13.95 -11.70 60.34
N ALA A 14 12.72 -12.12 60.00
CA ALA A 14 12.38 -12.70 58.70
C ALA A 14 12.45 -11.60 57.67
N VAL A 15 13.43 -11.67 56.78
CA VAL A 15 13.50 -10.84 55.57
C VAL A 15 12.57 -11.48 54.51
N ALA A 16 11.39 -10.92 54.35
CA ALA A 16 10.51 -11.29 53.25
C ALA A 16 11.10 -10.74 51.94
N LEU A 17 11.65 -11.62 51.11
CA LEU A 17 12.10 -11.31 49.76
C LEU A 17 10.85 -11.23 48.85
N ALA A 18 10.41 -9.99 48.58
CA ALA A 18 9.36 -9.76 47.59
C ALA A 18 9.98 -9.93 46.20
N VAL A 19 9.79 -11.08 45.57
CA VAL A 19 10.08 -11.29 44.15
C VAL A 19 8.97 -10.62 43.37
N ALA A 20 9.24 -9.41 42.83
CA ALA A 20 8.40 -8.76 41.85
C ALA A 20 8.50 -9.58 40.56
N LEU A 21 7.51 -10.36 40.19
CA LEU A 21 7.34 -10.89 38.84
C LEU A 21 7.01 -9.71 37.93
N ALA A 22 8.01 -9.20 37.24
CA ALA A 22 7.79 -8.37 36.05
C ALA A 22 7.23 -9.31 34.95
N ALA A 23 5.92 -9.33 34.80
CA ALA A 23 5.29 -9.93 33.64
C ALA A 23 5.71 -9.10 32.43
N ALA A 24 6.75 -9.53 31.71
CA ALA A 24 7.07 -9.04 30.39
C ALA A 24 5.84 -9.33 29.52
N ALA A 25 5.09 -8.29 29.16
CA ALA A 25 4.09 -8.39 28.12
C ALA A 25 4.84 -8.71 26.83
N VAL A 26 5.00 -9.99 26.53
CA VAL A 26 5.39 -10.47 25.21
C VAL A 26 4.22 -10.07 24.32
N GLY A 27 4.35 -8.94 23.64
CA GLY A 27 3.40 -8.54 22.62
C GLY A 27 3.35 -9.67 21.58
N CYS A 28 2.25 -10.43 21.55
CA CYS A 28 2.03 -11.42 20.51
C CYS A 28 2.08 -10.70 19.17
N VAL A 29 3.09 -11.00 18.36
CA VAL A 29 3.07 -10.62 16.93
C VAL A 29 1.91 -11.40 16.30
N PRO A 30 0.90 -10.74 15.70
CA PRO A 30 -0.23 -11.44 15.12
C PRO A 30 0.24 -12.39 14.02
N SER A 31 -0.40 -13.52 13.90
CA SER A 31 -0.16 -14.44 12.80
C SER A 31 -0.63 -13.81 11.47
N ARG A 32 -0.07 -14.25 10.35
CA ARG A 32 -0.51 -13.81 9.01
C ARG A 32 -2.02 -14.01 8.79
N GLN A 33 -2.60 -15.04 9.40
CA GLN A 33 -4.05 -15.29 9.32
C GLN A 33 -4.86 -14.27 10.13
N GLU A 34 -4.38 -13.85 11.30
CA GLU A 34 -5.02 -12.82 12.12
C GLU A 34 -4.94 -11.46 11.43
N GLU A 35 -3.80 -11.11 10.82
CA GLU A 35 -3.65 -9.90 10.02
C GLU A 35 -4.61 -9.90 8.83
N ARG A 36 -4.68 -10.99 8.07
CA ARG A 36 -5.61 -11.14 6.95
C ARG A 36 -7.07 -11.03 7.39
N ASN A 37 -7.45 -11.61 8.52
CA ASN A 37 -8.79 -11.50 9.09
C ASN A 37 -9.12 -10.04 9.49
N ALA A 38 -8.14 -9.31 10.04
CA ALA A 38 -8.28 -7.90 10.36
C ALA A 38 -8.46 -7.04 9.10
N ASP A 39 -7.72 -7.32 8.02
CA ASP A 39 -7.86 -6.62 6.74
C ASP A 39 -9.25 -6.86 6.11
N ILE A 40 -9.74 -8.10 6.17
CA ILE A 40 -11.08 -8.45 5.68
C ILE A 40 -12.16 -7.73 6.49
N ALA A 41 -12.05 -7.74 7.83
CA ALA A 41 -13.00 -7.08 8.71
C ALA A 41 -13.02 -5.55 8.55
N ALA A 42 -11.88 -4.95 8.16
CA ALA A 42 -11.72 -3.52 7.94
C ALA A 42 -12.20 -3.06 6.54
N SER A 43 -12.71 -3.95 5.70
CA SER A 43 -13.02 -3.66 4.31
C SER A 43 -14.34 -4.27 3.84
N THR A 44 -14.89 -3.71 2.77
CA THR A 44 -16.10 -4.21 2.10
C THR A 44 -15.73 -4.69 0.69
N ALA A 45 -16.15 -5.91 0.35
CA ALA A 45 -16.00 -6.44 -1.01
C ALA A 45 -16.90 -5.67 -1.98
N VAL A 46 -16.37 -5.34 -3.15
CA VAL A 46 -17.07 -4.62 -4.21
C VAL A 46 -16.78 -5.26 -5.58
N THR A 47 -17.68 -4.98 -6.53
CA THR A 47 -17.47 -5.30 -7.94
C THR A 47 -17.77 -4.04 -8.74
N PHE A 48 -16.94 -3.75 -9.73
CA PHE A 48 -17.11 -2.61 -10.64
C PHE A 48 -16.65 -3.00 -12.04
N ARG A 49 -16.81 -2.12 -13.01
CA ARG A 49 -16.47 -2.42 -14.41
C ARG A 49 -15.41 -1.44 -14.93
N SER A 50 -14.51 -1.96 -15.75
CA SER A 50 -13.68 -1.16 -16.64
C SER A 50 -14.51 -0.54 -17.77
N PRO A 51 -14.04 0.53 -18.44
CA PRO A 51 -14.74 1.16 -19.57
C PRO A 51 -15.06 0.20 -20.72
N ASP A 52 -14.24 -0.81 -20.95
CA ASP A 52 -14.46 -1.87 -21.94
C ASP A 52 -15.37 -3.02 -21.43
N GLY A 53 -15.94 -2.88 -20.22
CA GLY A 53 -17.01 -3.74 -19.70
C GLY A 53 -16.53 -4.92 -18.85
N VAL A 54 -15.23 -5.11 -18.64
CA VAL A 54 -14.71 -6.21 -17.79
C VAL A 54 -15.12 -6.00 -16.33
N SER A 55 -15.66 -7.03 -15.70
CA SER A 55 -16.06 -7.01 -14.29
C SER A 55 -14.85 -7.29 -13.39
N LEU A 56 -14.60 -6.39 -12.46
CA LEU A 56 -13.40 -6.40 -11.60
C LEU A 56 -13.81 -6.57 -10.14
N ALA A 57 -13.10 -7.45 -9.44
CA ALA A 57 -13.27 -7.66 -8.00
C ALA A 57 -12.34 -6.76 -7.20
N GLY A 58 -12.86 -6.14 -6.15
CA GLY A 58 -12.07 -5.25 -5.30
C GLY A 58 -12.56 -5.22 -3.85
N ARG A 59 -11.87 -4.43 -3.04
CA ARG A 59 -12.25 -4.14 -1.66
C ARG A 59 -12.05 -2.67 -1.34
N VAL A 60 -12.99 -2.10 -0.60
CA VAL A 60 -12.94 -0.71 -0.13
C VAL A 60 -12.64 -0.70 1.36
N PHE A 61 -11.66 0.11 1.76
CA PHE A 61 -11.28 0.39 3.14
C PHE A 61 -11.57 1.85 3.47
N GLY A 62 -12.18 2.11 4.63
CA GLY A 62 -12.50 3.47 5.05
C GLY A 62 -13.65 4.12 4.28
N ASP A 63 -13.95 5.35 4.69
CA ASP A 63 -15.06 6.17 4.17
C ASP A 63 -14.71 7.67 4.09
N GLY A 64 -13.42 7.97 3.96
CA GLY A 64 -12.90 9.33 3.84
C GLY A 64 -13.30 10.02 2.54
N GLN A 65 -13.04 11.33 2.46
CA GLN A 65 -13.48 12.18 1.34
C GLN A 65 -12.53 12.14 0.14
N VAL A 66 -11.37 11.52 0.28
CA VAL A 66 -10.35 11.42 -0.77
C VAL A 66 -10.17 9.96 -1.16
N GLY A 67 -10.31 9.66 -2.45
CA GLY A 67 -10.15 8.33 -2.99
C GLY A 67 -8.69 7.98 -3.25
N VAL A 68 -8.29 6.74 -2.93
CA VAL A 68 -7.00 6.17 -3.29
C VAL A 68 -7.22 4.83 -3.96
N VAL A 69 -6.75 4.67 -5.19
CA VAL A 69 -6.71 3.39 -5.89
C VAL A 69 -5.35 2.74 -5.70
N LEU A 70 -5.31 1.49 -5.25
CA LEU A 70 -4.09 0.70 -5.09
C LEU A 70 -4.04 -0.41 -6.14
N ALA A 71 -3.12 -0.30 -7.11
CA ALA A 71 -2.97 -1.19 -8.25
C ALA A 71 -1.78 -2.13 -8.05
N HIS A 72 -2.03 -3.46 -8.05
CA HIS A 72 -1.03 -4.47 -7.69
C HIS A 72 0.00 -4.75 -8.82
N MET A 73 1.11 -5.37 -8.48
CA MET A 73 2.13 -5.82 -9.42
C MET A 73 1.74 -7.16 -10.07
N PHE A 74 2.39 -7.50 -11.19
CA PHE A 74 2.07 -8.67 -12.02
C PHE A 74 2.07 -10.01 -11.26
N THR A 75 2.99 -10.20 -10.32
CA THR A 75 3.15 -11.45 -9.55
C THR A 75 2.29 -11.53 -8.28
N ALA A 76 1.49 -10.50 -8.00
CA ALA A 76 0.66 -10.38 -6.81
C ALA A 76 -0.83 -10.23 -7.18
N ASP A 77 -1.64 -10.06 -6.16
CA ASP A 77 -3.05 -9.71 -6.23
C ASP A 77 -3.36 -8.54 -5.29
N GLN A 78 -4.61 -8.10 -5.23
CA GLN A 78 -5.04 -6.99 -4.40
C GLN A 78 -4.71 -7.16 -2.91
N ALA A 79 -4.56 -8.39 -2.42
CA ALA A 79 -4.26 -8.65 -1.02
C ALA A 79 -2.88 -8.16 -0.60
N SER A 80 -1.96 -7.98 -1.55
CA SER A 80 -0.64 -7.38 -1.29
C SER A 80 -0.71 -5.94 -0.76
N TRP A 81 -1.86 -5.27 -0.97
CA TRP A 81 -2.12 -3.91 -0.54
C TRP A 81 -2.93 -3.79 0.75
N TRP A 82 -3.60 -4.84 1.22
CA TRP A 82 -4.62 -4.71 2.27
C TRP A 82 -4.07 -4.14 3.58
N ALA A 83 -2.91 -4.60 4.02
CA ALA A 83 -2.27 -4.07 5.21
C ALA A 83 -2.02 -2.55 5.09
N PHE A 84 -1.51 -2.09 3.94
CA PHE A 84 -1.27 -0.67 3.70
C PHE A 84 -2.60 0.11 3.56
N ALA A 85 -3.60 -0.44 2.87
CA ALA A 85 -4.93 0.17 2.76
C ALA A 85 -5.56 0.41 4.15
N ARG A 86 -5.43 -0.56 5.06
CA ARG A 86 -5.90 -0.45 6.45
C ARG A 86 -5.18 0.67 7.23
N THR A 87 -3.93 1.00 6.90
CA THR A 87 -3.22 2.13 7.52
C THR A 87 -3.63 3.48 6.97
N LEU A 88 -4.09 3.55 5.72
CA LEU A 88 -4.56 4.78 5.07
C LEU A 88 -6.00 5.15 5.47
N ALA A 89 -6.89 4.16 5.65
CA ALA A 89 -8.30 4.37 5.94
C ALA A 89 -8.56 5.35 7.12
N PRO A 90 -7.92 5.21 8.31
CA PRO A 90 -8.14 6.11 9.43
C PRO A 90 -7.58 7.53 9.22
N LYS A 91 -6.87 7.79 8.11
CA LYS A 91 -6.28 9.08 7.76
C LYS A 91 -7.18 9.93 6.83
N GLY A 92 -8.44 9.55 6.68
CA GLY A 92 -9.43 10.29 5.89
C GLY A 92 -9.48 9.87 4.43
N PHE A 93 -8.94 8.69 4.09
CA PHE A 93 -9.01 8.13 2.75
C PHE A 93 -10.10 7.06 2.62
N THR A 94 -10.74 7.01 1.45
CA THR A 94 -11.46 5.85 0.95
C THR A 94 -10.52 5.11 -0.02
N VAL A 95 -10.08 3.93 0.36
CA VAL A 95 -9.03 3.19 -0.37
C VAL A 95 -9.65 2.00 -1.08
N LEU A 96 -9.49 1.93 -2.40
CA LEU A 96 -9.88 0.80 -3.23
C LEU A 96 -8.66 -0.03 -3.61
N THR A 97 -8.65 -1.30 -3.23
CA THR A 97 -7.78 -2.33 -3.80
C THR A 97 -8.59 -3.16 -4.77
N PHE A 98 -7.98 -3.64 -5.86
CA PHE A 98 -8.69 -4.47 -6.83
C PHE A 98 -7.74 -5.44 -7.52
N ASP A 99 -8.30 -6.50 -8.08
CA ASP A 99 -7.59 -7.42 -8.95
C ASP A 99 -7.77 -7.00 -10.40
N PHE A 100 -6.67 -6.89 -11.15
CA PHE A 100 -6.72 -6.65 -12.59
C PHE A 100 -7.46 -7.77 -13.33
N ARG A 101 -7.91 -7.49 -14.56
CA ARG A 101 -8.53 -8.46 -15.44
C ARG A 101 -7.74 -9.77 -15.51
N GLY A 102 -8.47 -10.91 -15.50
CA GLY A 102 -7.88 -12.23 -15.55
C GLY A 102 -7.17 -12.69 -14.27
N TYR A 103 -7.18 -11.89 -13.20
CA TYR A 103 -6.73 -12.32 -11.88
C TYR A 103 -7.90 -12.87 -11.07
N CYS A 104 -7.76 -14.10 -10.58
CA CYS A 104 -8.78 -14.79 -9.84
C CYS A 104 -8.18 -15.52 -8.63
N PRO A 105 -7.74 -14.79 -7.58
CA PRO A 105 -7.25 -15.41 -6.35
C PRO A 105 -8.37 -16.17 -5.62
N GLY A 106 -9.63 -15.81 -5.85
CA GLY A 106 -10.80 -16.45 -5.27
C GLY A 106 -11.00 -16.12 -3.78
N GLY A 107 -11.94 -16.83 -3.16
CA GLY A 107 -12.27 -16.62 -1.75
C GLY A 107 -12.72 -15.19 -1.47
N VAL A 108 -12.15 -14.58 -0.44
CA VAL A 108 -12.50 -13.22 0.01
C VAL A 108 -11.96 -12.10 -0.88
N ALA A 109 -10.99 -12.38 -1.74
CA ALA A 109 -10.51 -11.44 -2.75
C ALA A 109 -11.46 -11.38 -3.97
N GLY A 110 -12.13 -12.49 -4.27
CA GLY A 110 -12.99 -12.60 -5.44
C GLY A 110 -12.22 -12.97 -6.71
N CYS A 111 -12.86 -12.77 -7.86
CA CYS A 111 -12.29 -13.03 -9.18
C CYS A 111 -12.66 -11.87 -10.11
N SER A 112 -11.68 -11.25 -10.72
CA SER A 112 -11.91 -10.38 -11.88
C SER A 112 -12.11 -11.22 -13.13
N GLU A 113 -13.05 -10.80 -13.96
CA GLU A 113 -13.36 -11.46 -15.22
C GLU A 113 -12.32 -11.14 -16.31
N GLY A 114 -12.54 -11.71 -17.49
CA GLY A 114 -11.71 -11.48 -18.67
C GLY A 114 -10.42 -12.30 -18.68
N GLU A 115 -9.65 -12.09 -19.74
CA GLU A 115 -8.32 -12.67 -19.88
C GLU A 115 -7.26 -11.72 -19.29
N ARG A 116 -6.09 -12.26 -18.94
CA ARG A 116 -4.95 -11.48 -18.46
C ARG A 116 -4.28 -10.73 -19.63
N ASP A 117 -4.95 -9.72 -20.12
CA ASP A 117 -4.44 -8.81 -21.15
C ASP A 117 -3.75 -7.62 -20.47
N VAL A 118 -2.43 -7.72 -20.29
CA VAL A 118 -1.63 -6.71 -19.61
C VAL A 118 -1.71 -5.36 -20.32
N ALA A 119 -1.70 -5.35 -21.65
CA ALA A 119 -1.73 -4.11 -22.44
C ALA A 119 -3.03 -3.30 -22.21
N ALA A 120 -4.11 -3.96 -21.79
CA ALA A 120 -5.41 -3.33 -21.53
C ALA A 120 -5.63 -2.94 -20.05
N MET A 121 -4.75 -3.31 -19.12
CA MET A 121 -4.94 -3.11 -17.67
C MET A 121 -5.03 -1.65 -17.20
N TRP A 122 -4.57 -0.69 -18.01
CA TRP A 122 -4.82 0.72 -17.74
C TRP A 122 -6.32 1.06 -17.75
N GLN A 123 -7.14 0.35 -18.50
CA GLN A 123 -8.60 0.50 -18.48
C GLN A 123 -9.22 0.03 -17.16
N ASP A 124 -8.61 -0.96 -16.50
CA ASP A 124 -9.05 -1.41 -15.18
C ASP A 124 -8.82 -0.34 -14.13
N VAL A 125 -7.68 0.38 -14.21
CA VAL A 125 -7.41 1.55 -13.36
C VAL A 125 -8.42 2.66 -13.62
N LEU A 126 -8.82 2.91 -14.88
CA LEU A 126 -9.90 3.88 -15.19
C LEU A 126 -11.22 3.46 -14.54
N GLY A 127 -11.60 2.18 -14.65
CA GLY A 127 -12.78 1.66 -13.98
C GLY A 127 -12.74 1.84 -12.46
N ALA A 128 -11.56 1.69 -11.85
CA ALA A 128 -11.36 1.93 -10.42
C ALA A 128 -11.52 3.43 -10.05
N VAL A 129 -11.01 4.34 -10.88
CA VAL A 129 -11.20 5.79 -10.72
C VAL A 129 -12.69 6.13 -10.84
N ASP A 130 -13.35 5.67 -11.91
CA ASP A 130 -14.78 5.92 -12.16
C ASP A 130 -15.65 5.37 -11.03
N PHE A 131 -15.32 4.22 -10.49
CA PHE A 131 -16.02 3.63 -9.35
C PHE A 131 -15.95 4.53 -8.11
N LEU A 132 -14.77 5.06 -7.78
CA LEU A 132 -14.61 5.97 -6.64
C LEU A 132 -15.32 7.31 -6.90
N MET A 133 -15.20 7.87 -8.11
CA MET A 133 -15.90 9.11 -8.49
C MET A 133 -17.43 8.92 -8.46
N GLY A 134 -17.93 7.77 -8.90
CA GLY A 134 -19.34 7.40 -8.82
C GLY A 134 -19.88 7.28 -7.37
N ARG A 135 -19.00 7.13 -6.38
CA ARG A 135 -19.33 7.21 -4.95
C ARG A 135 -19.29 8.64 -4.39
N GLY A 136 -19.07 9.64 -5.25
CA GLY A 136 -19.04 11.06 -4.87
C GLY A 136 -17.65 11.58 -4.49
N LEU A 137 -16.60 10.79 -4.66
CA LEU A 137 -15.23 11.22 -4.35
C LEU A 137 -14.68 12.04 -5.54
N VAL A 138 -14.58 13.35 -5.36
CA VAL A 138 -14.11 14.28 -6.41
C VAL A 138 -12.60 14.39 -6.52
N ARG A 139 -11.87 13.81 -5.56
CA ARG A 139 -10.41 13.78 -5.53
C ARG A 139 -9.96 12.32 -5.44
N VAL A 140 -9.29 11.85 -6.47
CA VAL A 140 -8.77 10.48 -6.56
C VAL A 140 -7.27 10.52 -6.79
N MET A 141 -6.54 9.65 -6.11
CA MET A 141 -5.11 9.42 -6.26
C MET A 141 -4.84 7.97 -6.62
N LEU A 142 -3.72 7.72 -7.30
CA LEU A 142 -3.30 6.39 -7.71
C LEU A 142 -1.99 6.01 -7.01
N VAL A 143 -1.91 4.80 -6.52
CA VAL A 143 -0.67 4.18 -6.06
C VAL A 143 -0.54 2.83 -6.74
N GLY A 144 0.44 2.67 -7.58
CA GLY A 144 0.65 1.44 -8.33
C GLY A 144 2.03 0.86 -8.13
N ALA A 145 2.10 -0.47 -8.02
CA ALA A 145 3.35 -1.21 -7.92
C ALA A 145 3.68 -1.90 -9.25
N SER A 146 4.92 -1.75 -9.71
CA SER A 146 5.41 -2.39 -10.95
C SER A 146 4.45 -2.17 -12.13
N MET A 147 3.94 -3.23 -12.74
CA MET A 147 2.88 -3.20 -13.76
C MET A 147 1.73 -2.22 -13.40
N GLY A 148 1.23 -2.29 -12.16
CA GLY A 148 0.17 -1.41 -11.68
C GLY A 148 0.55 0.07 -11.67
N GLY A 149 1.84 0.39 -11.45
CA GLY A 149 2.37 1.76 -11.54
C GLY A 149 2.36 2.27 -12.98
N THR A 150 2.83 1.46 -13.94
CA THR A 150 2.81 1.79 -15.37
C THR A 150 1.37 1.96 -15.87
N ALA A 151 0.47 1.03 -15.52
CA ALA A 151 -0.95 1.12 -15.86
C ALA A 151 -1.60 2.40 -15.29
N SER A 152 -1.24 2.80 -14.07
CA SER A 152 -1.74 4.02 -13.42
C SER A 152 -1.30 5.29 -14.14
N LEU A 153 -0.04 5.35 -14.61
CA LEU A 153 0.47 6.48 -15.40
C LEU A 153 -0.26 6.59 -16.74
N ILE A 154 -0.47 5.46 -17.44
CA ILE A 154 -1.19 5.43 -18.72
C ILE A 154 -2.66 5.83 -18.52
N ALA A 155 -3.32 5.34 -17.48
CA ALA A 155 -4.70 5.71 -17.17
C ALA A 155 -4.84 7.21 -16.90
N ALA A 156 -3.93 7.79 -16.11
CA ALA A 156 -3.94 9.21 -15.79
C ALA A 156 -3.64 10.13 -16.99
N ALA A 157 -3.00 9.59 -18.03
CA ALA A 157 -2.72 10.34 -19.27
C ALA A 157 -3.92 10.39 -20.23
N GLN A 158 -5.00 9.64 -19.96
CA GLN A 158 -6.16 9.61 -20.85
C GLN A 158 -6.95 10.92 -20.80
N PRO A 159 -7.51 11.35 -21.94
CA PRO A 159 -8.31 12.58 -21.99
C PRO A 159 -9.49 12.53 -21.03
N GLY A 160 -9.70 13.62 -20.28
CA GLY A 160 -10.83 13.74 -19.34
C GLY A 160 -10.61 13.09 -17.98
N VAL A 161 -9.53 12.36 -17.78
CA VAL A 161 -9.19 11.78 -16.48
C VAL A 161 -8.56 12.83 -15.56
N SER A 162 -9.13 13.00 -14.38
CA SER A 162 -8.64 13.94 -13.38
C SER A 162 -8.28 13.20 -12.09
N VAL A 163 -6.99 12.93 -11.92
CA VAL A 163 -6.43 12.44 -10.65
C VAL A 163 -5.47 13.49 -10.10
N VAL A 164 -5.33 13.58 -8.79
CA VAL A 164 -4.57 14.66 -8.15
C VAL A 164 -3.11 14.29 -7.89
N ALA A 165 -2.83 13.02 -7.64
CA ALA A 165 -1.48 12.52 -7.41
C ALA A 165 -1.33 11.06 -7.83
N ILE A 166 -0.11 10.67 -8.19
CA ILE A 166 0.27 9.30 -8.54
C ILE A 166 1.56 8.94 -7.81
N VAL A 167 1.60 7.75 -7.22
CA VAL A 167 2.81 7.12 -6.71
C VAL A 167 3.07 5.85 -7.53
N ALA A 168 4.21 5.80 -8.18
CA ALA A 168 4.66 4.66 -8.98
C ALA A 168 5.83 3.95 -8.27
N LEU A 169 5.55 2.77 -7.65
CA LEU A 169 6.54 1.99 -6.94
C LEU A 169 7.15 0.94 -7.87
N SER A 170 8.46 0.99 -8.07
CA SER A 170 9.22 0.06 -8.92
C SER A 170 8.58 -0.14 -10.30
N ALA A 171 7.90 0.89 -10.83
CA ALA A 171 7.22 0.80 -12.11
C ALA A 171 8.24 0.76 -13.25
N PRO A 172 8.18 -0.24 -14.17
CA PRO A 172 8.94 -0.20 -15.40
C PRO A 172 8.33 0.84 -16.35
N GLN A 173 9.15 1.47 -17.18
CA GLN A 173 8.63 2.36 -18.23
C GLN A 173 7.81 1.58 -19.27
N SER A 174 8.17 0.32 -19.52
CA SER A 174 7.43 -0.57 -20.42
C SER A 174 7.37 -1.99 -19.87
N PHE A 175 6.19 -2.63 -19.97
CA PHE A 175 5.94 -3.99 -19.52
C PHE A 175 4.78 -4.62 -20.31
N GLU A 176 5.04 -5.67 -21.07
CA GLU A 176 4.04 -6.50 -21.78
C GLU A 176 2.94 -5.68 -22.51
N GLY A 177 3.34 -4.66 -23.25
CA GLY A 177 2.42 -3.81 -24.02
C GLY A 177 1.94 -2.55 -23.29
N LEU A 178 2.10 -2.45 -21.98
CA LEU A 178 2.01 -1.18 -21.27
C LEU A 178 3.28 -0.36 -21.51
N THR A 179 3.14 0.90 -21.92
CA THR A 179 4.29 1.80 -22.11
C THR A 179 3.94 3.21 -21.65
N ALA A 180 4.62 3.68 -20.60
CA ALA A 180 4.58 5.06 -20.13
C ALA A 180 5.76 5.84 -20.73
N ASP A 181 5.71 6.04 -22.03
CA ASP A 181 6.71 6.80 -22.76
C ASP A 181 6.57 8.32 -22.51
N ARG A 182 7.49 9.10 -23.09
CA ARG A 182 7.51 10.55 -22.96
C ARG A 182 6.20 11.23 -23.39
N ILE A 183 5.47 10.65 -24.36
CA ILE A 183 4.19 11.21 -24.82
C ILE A 183 3.12 10.97 -23.75
N VAL A 184 3.03 9.75 -23.23
CA VAL A 184 2.13 9.40 -22.12
C VAL A 184 2.44 10.25 -20.89
N LEU A 185 3.71 10.28 -20.46
CA LEU A 185 4.14 11.05 -19.29
C LEU A 185 3.88 12.56 -19.45
N GLY A 186 4.03 13.09 -20.67
CA GLY A 186 3.74 14.48 -21.00
C GLY A 186 2.29 14.88 -20.81
N ASN A 187 1.36 13.93 -20.90
CA ASN A 187 -0.08 14.12 -20.69
C ASN A 187 -0.52 13.96 -19.23
N VAL A 188 0.36 13.47 -18.33
CA VAL A 188 0.03 13.30 -16.91
C VAL A 188 0.19 14.65 -16.19
N THR A 189 -0.92 15.30 -15.88
CA THR A 189 -0.94 16.61 -15.17
C THR A 189 -0.88 16.45 -13.63
N ALA A 190 -1.25 15.28 -13.11
CA ALA A 190 -1.18 14.96 -11.69
C ALA A 190 0.24 15.12 -11.10
N ALA A 191 0.35 15.37 -9.81
CA ALA A 191 1.63 15.28 -9.12
C ALA A 191 2.13 13.82 -9.12
N LYS A 192 3.41 13.61 -9.43
CA LYS A 192 4.02 12.27 -9.59
C LYS A 192 5.15 12.05 -8.60
N LEU A 193 5.13 10.89 -7.92
CA LEU A 193 6.23 10.37 -7.12
C LEU A 193 6.65 9.01 -7.69
N PHE A 194 7.89 8.93 -8.16
CA PHE A 194 8.51 7.70 -8.60
C PHE A 194 9.38 7.16 -7.47
N VAL A 195 9.20 5.88 -7.08
CA VAL A 195 9.95 5.25 -5.99
C VAL A 195 10.51 3.92 -6.47
N ALA A 196 11.79 3.65 -6.19
CA ALA A 196 12.39 2.36 -6.49
C ALA A 196 13.57 2.03 -5.55
N GLY A 197 13.86 0.75 -5.39
CA GLY A 197 15.08 0.26 -4.76
C GLY A 197 16.28 0.37 -5.70
N ASN A 198 17.43 0.86 -5.20
CA ASN A 198 18.65 1.03 -6.01
C ASN A 198 19.27 -0.32 -6.45
N SER A 199 18.93 -1.40 -5.77
CA SER A 199 19.42 -2.75 -6.03
C SER A 199 18.30 -3.70 -6.50
N ASP A 200 17.15 -3.15 -6.90
CA ASP A 200 16.05 -3.90 -7.51
C ASP A 200 16.52 -4.50 -8.85
N ALA A 201 16.52 -5.84 -8.94
CA ALA A 201 17.06 -6.58 -10.06
C ALA A 201 16.32 -6.35 -11.39
N THR A 202 15.12 -5.74 -11.34
CA THR A 202 14.33 -5.43 -12.54
C THR A 202 14.79 -4.16 -13.26
N GLY A 203 15.72 -3.40 -12.68
CA GLY A 203 16.13 -2.10 -13.21
C GLY A 203 15.15 -0.96 -12.92
N ALA A 204 14.29 -1.15 -11.91
CA ALA A 204 13.25 -0.19 -11.55
C ALA A 204 13.79 1.20 -11.19
N ALA A 205 15.00 1.28 -10.59
CA ALA A 205 15.63 2.57 -10.28
C ALA A 205 15.88 3.40 -11.56
N THR A 206 16.49 2.78 -12.58
CA THR A 206 16.73 3.45 -13.87
C THR A 206 15.41 3.86 -14.54
N SER A 207 14.38 3.01 -14.48
CA SER A 207 13.05 3.35 -15.01
C SER A 207 12.43 4.53 -14.28
N ALA A 208 12.52 4.58 -12.94
CA ALA A 208 12.00 5.67 -12.11
C ALA A 208 12.69 7.01 -12.45
N GLU A 209 14.03 7.01 -12.57
CA GLU A 209 14.82 8.18 -12.96
C GLU A 209 14.46 8.66 -14.38
N THR A 210 14.37 7.74 -15.35
CA THR A 210 13.98 8.06 -16.73
C THR A 210 12.59 8.66 -16.79
N MET A 211 11.60 8.05 -16.15
CA MET A 211 10.23 8.57 -16.12
C MET A 211 10.13 9.89 -15.36
N TYR A 212 10.95 10.10 -14.34
CA TYR A 212 11.07 11.39 -13.67
C TYR A 212 11.59 12.44 -14.64
N GLU A 213 12.66 12.19 -15.38
CA GLU A 213 13.22 13.16 -16.34
C GLU A 213 12.23 13.52 -17.43
N GLU A 214 11.52 12.54 -17.97
CA GLU A 214 10.56 12.70 -19.06
C GLU A 214 9.22 13.33 -18.66
N SER A 215 8.89 13.34 -17.37
CA SER A 215 7.63 13.89 -16.87
C SER A 215 7.67 15.41 -16.70
N PRO A 216 6.57 16.14 -16.97
CA PRO A 216 6.43 17.53 -16.54
C PRO A 216 6.26 17.64 -15.01
N PRO A 217 6.58 18.79 -14.40
CA PRO A 217 6.26 19.03 -12.98
C PRO A 217 4.73 19.11 -12.75
N PRO A 218 4.23 18.87 -11.50
CA PRO A 218 5.02 18.54 -10.32
C PRO A 218 5.46 17.07 -10.32
N LYS A 219 6.72 16.82 -9.97
CA LYS A 219 7.30 15.49 -9.99
C LYS A 219 8.38 15.34 -8.91
N GLN A 220 8.52 14.13 -8.37
CA GLN A 220 9.54 13.73 -7.41
C GLN A 220 10.05 12.33 -7.75
N VAL A 221 11.29 12.03 -7.36
CA VAL A 221 11.86 10.69 -7.43
C VAL A 221 12.56 10.38 -6.12
N GLU A 222 12.39 9.17 -5.63
CA GLU A 222 13.01 8.65 -4.42
C GLU A 222 13.63 7.29 -4.69
N ILE A 223 14.95 7.22 -4.72
CA ILE A 223 15.69 5.96 -4.86
C ILE A 223 16.20 5.55 -3.48
N VAL A 224 15.71 4.41 -2.99
CA VAL A 224 16.03 3.91 -1.65
C VAL A 224 17.03 2.78 -1.69
N THR A 225 17.79 2.61 -0.61
CA THR A 225 18.73 1.47 -0.48
C THR A 225 17.92 0.22 -0.16
N SER A 226 17.52 -0.51 -1.18
CA SER A 226 16.76 -1.77 -1.09
C SER A 226 16.91 -2.58 -2.38
N SER A 227 16.74 -3.89 -2.27
CA SER A 227 16.53 -4.82 -3.38
C SER A 227 15.06 -5.19 -3.56
N ASP A 228 14.17 -4.70 -2.69
CA ASP A 228 12.74 -5.01 -2.73
C ASP A 228 12.08 -4.39 -3.95
N HIS A 229 11.07 -5.07 -4.51
CA HIS A 229 10.34 -4.67 -5.69
C HIS A 229 8.86 -4.41 -5.39
N GLY A 230 8.31 -3.33 -5.90
CA GLY A 230 6.89 -3.01 -5.82
C GLY A 230 6.36 -2.98 -4.39
N THR A 231 5.33 -3.79 -4.07
CA THR A 231 4.73 -3.85 -2.73
C THR A 231 5.66 -4.39 -1.65
N ASP A 232 6.75 -5.09 -2.01
CA ASP A 232 7.70 -5.60 -1.03
C ASP A 232 8.46 -4.45 -0.32
N LEU A 233 8.58 -3.29 -0.96
CA LEU A 233 9.07 -2.06 -0.32
C LEU A 233 8.25 -1.65 0.92
N LEU A 234 6.98 -2.06 1.01
CA LEU A 234 6.08 -1.76 2.14
C LEU A 234 6.13 -2.80 3.26
N THR A 235 6.80 -3.92 3.05
CA THR A 235 6.90 -5.04 4.01
C THR A 235 8.34 -5.40 4.36
N GLY A 236 9.32 -5.00 3.54
CA GLY A 236 10.75 -5.22 3.72
C GLY A 236 11.41 -4.28 4.74
N ASN A 237 12.73 -4.24 4.70
CA ASN A 237 13.56 -3.48 5.66
C ASN A 237 13.31 -1.96 5.64
N GLN A 238 12.78 -1.43 4.55
CA GLN A 238 12.45 -0.01 4.39
C GLN A 238 10.96 0.29 4.65
N SER A 239 10.18 -0.70 5.10
CA SER A 239 8.71 -0.60 5.17
C SER A 239 8.21 0.64 5.92
N GLY A 240 8.73 0.91 7.10
CA GLY A 240 8.31 2.09 7.88
C GLY A 240 8.58 3.41 7.16
N ARG A 241 9.76 3.54 6.51
CA ARG A 241 10.12 4.73 5.73
C ARG A 241 9.21 4.85 4.50
N MET A 242 8.97 3.76 3.77
CA MET A 242 8.16 3.78 2.56
C MET A 242 6.70 4.08 2.86
N GLN A 243 6.13 3.46 3.87
CA GLN A 243 4.76 3.75 4.31
C GLN A 243 4.62 5.23 4.73
N THR A 244 5.60 5.78 5.47
CA THR A 244 5.59 7.19 5.87
C THR A 244 5.72 8.12 4.66
N LEU A 245 6.64 7.85 3.74
CA LEU A 245 6.84 8.64 2.53
C LEU A 245 5.57 8.69 1.68
N ILE A 246 4.99 7.53 1.36
CA ILE A 246 3.82 7.45 0.50
C ILE A 246 2.60 8.08 1.18
N THR A 247 2.38 7.77 2.46
CA THR A 247 1.28 8.37 3.22
C THR A 247 1.41 9.90 3.28
N GLY A 248 2.58 10.42 3.62
CA GLY A 248 2.82 11.87 3.65
C GLY A 248 2.64 12.54 2.29
N TYR A 249 3.02 11.85 1.21
CA TYR A 249 2.77 12.34 -0.15
C TYR A 249 1.28 12.40 -0.49
N LEU A 250 0.51 11.38 -0.12
CA LEU A 250 -0.94 11.38 -0.30
C LEU A 250 -1.63 12.46 0.56
N GLU A 251 -1.23 12.62 1.82
CA GLU A 251 -1.73 13.68 2.72
C GLU A 251 -1.44 15.09 2.15
N LEU A 252 -0.24 15.33 1.64
CA LEU A 252 0.15 16.61 1.00
C LEU A 252 -0.76 16.98 -0.17
N HIS A 253 -1.19 15.99 -0.96
CA HIS A 253 -2.01 16.20 -2.14
C HIS A 253 -3.52 15.96 -1.90
N SER A 254 -3.92 15.60 -0.68
CA SER A 254 -5.34 15.39 -0.32
C SER A 254 -6.15 16.68 -0.37
N GLY A 255 -5.52 17.84 -0.18
CA GLY A 255 -6.19 19.15 -0.10
C GLY A 255 -7.01 19.31 1.19
N ALA A 256 -6.70 18.50 2.22
CA ALA A 256 -7.26 18.60 3.55
C ALA A 256 -6.53 19.66 4.37
#